data_cf02e48477da72105b30a6cb20eeaa25
#
_entry.id   cf02e48477da72105b30a6cb20eeaa25
#
_cell.length_a   1.000
_cell.length_b   1.000
_cell.length_c   1.000
_cell.angle_alpha   90.00
_cell.angle_beta   90.00
_cell.angle_gamma   90.00
#
_symmetry.space_group_name_H-M   'P 1'
#
loop_
_entity.id
_entity.type
_entity.pdbx_description
1 polymer ?
#
loop_
_entity_poly.entity_id
_entity_poly.type
_entity_poly.pdbx_seq_one_letter_code
_entity_poly.pdbx_strand_id
1 'polypeptide(L)'
;ARQINAYLALAEAAEMAGRERAAGASLVRSGNFDLPAVGQIAALSGRQQAYFQTAITMLSANSDIRGRIESFPETAEHRKMLDQRDMLLSSPSGMYGLEASDWFSASTNRIQAINGIRTDMLSQVEALGTAGVNAARSNLIWASAIAATSIVLVVLLMTVIIRAIHQQVNQLLEGVRNAMDNKDLSQAIPVSSKDETGTIAEAINELFGRFSEALLQIDKASVQLATATEETSSTAGQNSSQIKNQQQQIEQVAAATEEMSATSEEISHNTQQVADASSRAMEKSQTGE
;
A
#
# COMPACT_ATOMS: atom_id res chain seq x y z
N ALA A 1 -18.79 -12.63 36.57
CA ALA A 1 -19.08 -12.02 37.89
C ALA A 1 -20.30 -12.63 38.56
N ARG A 2 -21.50 -12.73 37.94
CA ARG A 2 -22.74 -13.24 38.56
C ARG A 2 -22.61 -14.68 39.05
N GLN A 3 -22.03 -15.58 38.26
CA GLN A 3 -21.81 -16.98 38.65
C GLN A 3 -20.87 -17.12 39.85
N ILE A 4 -19.83 -16.31 39.94
CA ILE A 4 -18.91 -16.29 41.08
C ILE A 4 -19.65 -15.82 42.36
N ASN A 5 -20.48 -14.80 42.24
CA ASN A 5 -21.28 -14.33 43.37
C ASN A 5 -22.32 -15.38 43.86
N ALA A 6 -22.94 -16.10 42.92
CA ALA A 6 -23.82 -17.21 43.24
C ALA A 6 -23.05 -18.34 43.94
N TYR A 7 -21.83 -18.68 43.46
CA TYR A 7 -20.96 -19.66 44.14
C TYR A 7 -20.61 -19.23 45.56
N LEU A 8 -20.28 -17.94 45.76
CA LEU A 8 -20.00 -17.41 47.10
C LEU A 8 -21.24 -17.49 48.04
N ALA A 9 -22.41 -17.17 47.50
CA ALA A 9 -23.66 -17.29 48.25
C ALA A 9 -23.92 -18.76 48.68
N LEU A 10 -23.70 -19.74 47.84
CA LEU A 10 -23.79 -21.14 48.19
C LEU A 10 -22.71 -21.57 49.20
N ALA A 11 -21.52 -20.96 49.14
CA ALA A 11 -20.47 -21.20 50.13
C ALA A 11 -20.91 -20.74 51.55
N GLU A 12 -21.50 -19.55 51.60
CA GLU A 12 -22.06 -19.03 52.87
C GLU A 12 -23.23 -19.88 53.37
N ALA A 13 -24.09 -20.37 52.47
CA ALA A 13 -25.16 -21.29 52.86
C ALA A 13 -24.59 -22.59 53.45
N ALA A 14 -23.55 -23.16 52.89
CA ALA A 14 -22.87 -24.35 53.40
C ALA A 14 -22.18 -24.08 54.77
N GLU A 15 -21.58 -22.90 54.94
CA GLU A 15 -20.99 -22.48 56.21
C GLU A 15 -22.05 -22.36 57.31
N MET A 16 -23.19 -21.70 57.01
CA MET A 16 -24.30 -21.61 57.94
C MET A 16 -24.87 -23.00 58.30
N ALA A 17 -24.94 -23.91 57.35
CA ALA A 17 -25.34 -25.31 57.58
C ALA A 17 -24.35 -26.04 58.49
N GLY A 18 -23.04 -25.78 58.35
CA GLY A 18 -22.01 -26.30 59.22
C GLY A 18 -22.15 -25.82 60.68
N ARG A 19 -22.45 -24.53 60.83
CA ARG A 19 -22.74 -23.92 62.19
C ARG A 19 -24.01 -24.48 62.77
N GLU A 20 -25.07 -24.64 62.01
CA GLU A 20 -26.30 -25.26 62.40
C GLU A 20 -26.09 -26.72 62.87
N ARG A 21 -25.29 -27.50 62.11
CA ARG A 21 -24.91 -28.86 62.52
C ARG A 21 -24.28 -28.89 63.92
N ALA A 22 -23.31 -27.98 64.15
CA ALA A 22 -22.61 -27.91 65.43
C ALA A 22 -23.57 -27.51 66.58
N ALA A 23 -24.39 -26.49 66.37
CA ALA A 23 -25.35 -26.02 67.36
C ALA A 23 -26.38 -27.10 67.70
N GLY A 24 -26.98 -27.74 66.67
CA GLY A 24 -27.97 -28.81 66.88
C GLY A 24 -27.38 -30.05 67.56
N ALA A 25 -26.16 -30.48 67.16
CA ALA A 25 -25.49 -31.60 67.81
C ALA A 25 -25.21 -31.32 69.34
N SER A 26 -24.88 -30.07 69.66
CA SER A 26 -24.69 -29.66 71.06
C SER A 26 -26.00 -29.69 71.81
N LEU A 27 -27.09 -29.16 71.25
CA LEU A 27 -28.41 -29.11 71.84
C LEU A 27 -28.95 -30.55 72.07
N VAL A 28 -28.91 -31.40 71.07
CA VAL A 28 -29.35 -32.82 71.21
C VAL A 28 -28.58 -33.55 72.32
N ARG A 29 -27.26 -33.37 72.36
CA ARG A 29 -26.37 -34.00 73.33
C ARG A 29 -26.67 -33.50 74.78
N SER A 30 -27.07 -32.26 74.95
CA SER A 30 -27.36 -31.70 76.27
C SER A 30 -28.63 -32.31 76.87
N GLY A 31 -29.57 -32.76 76.05
CA GLY A 31 -30.87 -33.28 76.48
C GLY A 31 -31.75 -32.27 77.17
N ASN A 32 -31.37 -30.98 77.16
CA ASN A 32 -32.10 -29.92 77.87
C ASN A 32 -32.62 -28.91 76.82
N PHE A 33 -33.79 -28.37 77.09
CA PHE A 33 -34.33 -27.25 76.31
C PHE A 33 -33.48 -25.97 76.58
N ASP A 34 -32.94 -25.38 75.53
CA ASP A 34 -32.20 -24.13 75.59
C ASP A 34 -32.76 -23.18 74.52
N LEU A 35 -33.55 -22.19 74.91
CA LEU A 35 -34.21 -21.23 74.07
C LEU A 35 -33.18 -20.40 73.16
N PRO A 36 -32.08 -19.91 73.71
CA PRO A 36 -31.02 -19.30 72.91
C PRO A 36 -30.49 -20.18 71.84
N ALA A 37 -30.20 -21.46 72.12
CA ALA A 37 -29.68 -22.42 71.12
C ALA A 37 -30.71 -22.73 70.00
N VAL A 38 -32.00 -22.91 70.41
CA VAL A 38 -33.09 -23.05 69.40
C VAL A 38 -33.24 -21.82 68.55
N GLY A 39 -33.19 -20.61 69.14
CA GLY A 39 -33.20 -19.36 68.38
C GLY A 39 -32.01 -19.22 67.40
N GLN A 40 -30.80 -19.67 67.81
CA GLN A 40 -29.63 -19.68 66.97
C GLN A 40 -29.80 -20.64 65.77
N ILE A 41 -30.35 -21.84 65.98
CA ILE A 41 -30.61 -22.82 64.88
C ILE A 41 -31.64 -22.23 63.92
N ALA A 42 -32.73 -21.63 64.39
CA ALA A 42 -33.71 -20.98 63.52
C ALA A 42 -33.08 -19.81 62.70
N ALA A 43 -32.27 -18.96 63.35
CA ALA A 43 -31.57 -17.87 62.65
C ALA A 43 -30.60 -18.37 61.59
N LEU A 44 -29.82 -19.43 61.86
CA LEU A 44 -28.93 -20.06 60.91
C LEU A 44 -29.68 -20.65 59.71
N SER A 45 -30.80 -21.29 59.95
CA SER A 45 -31.72 -21.79 58.93
C SER A 45 -32.23 -20.67 58.02
N GLY A 46 -32.70 -19.56 58.60
CA GLY A 46 -33.18 -18.41 57.85
C GLY A 46 -32.06 -17.78 56.94
N ARG A 47 -30.84 -17.67 57.48
CA ARG A 47 -29.69 -17.18 56.71
C ARG A 47 -29.36 -18.11 55.52
N GLN A 48 -29.40 -19.43 55.72
CA GLN A 48 -29.19 -20.40 54.63
C GLN A 48 -30.20 -20.18 53.50
N GLN A 49 -31.48 -20.02 53.84
CA GLN A 49 -32.53 -19.79 52.86
C GLN A 49 -32.29 -18.47 52.10
N ALA A 50 -31.87 -17.40 52.77
CA ALA A 50 -31.54 -16.14 52.14
C ALA A 50 -30.37 -16.28 51.17
N TYR A 51 -29.34 -17.04 51.53
CA TYR A 51 -28.19 -17.29 50.63
C TYR A 51 -28.57 -18.15 49.42
N PHE A 52 -29.41 -19.17 49.57
CA PHE A 52 -29.95 -19.92 48.43
C PHE A 52 -30.72 -19.01 47.48
N GLN A 53 -31.61 -18.14 48.01
CA GLN A 53 -32.36 -17.21 47.19
C GLN A 53 -31.45 -16.21 46.49
N THR A 54 -30.39 -15.75 47.17
CA THR A 54 -29.38 -14.90 46.55
C THR A 54 -28.69 -15.63 45.37
N ALA A 55 -28.30 -16.89 45.55
CA ALA A 55 -27.69 -17.67 44.49
C ALA A 55 -28.62 -17.83 43.28
N ILE A 56 -29.90 -18.12 43.52
CA ILE A 56 -30.92 -18.25 42.47
C ILE A 56 -31.05 -16.94 41.67
N THR A 57 -31.10 -15.78 42.31
CA THR A 57 -31.28 -14.48 41.66
C THR A 57 -30.07 -14.06 40.83
N MET A 58 -28.87 -14.55 41.18
CA MET A 58 -27.62 -14.27 40.45
C MET A 58 -27.48 -15.09 39.17
N LEU A 59 -28.18 -16.20 39.06
CA LEU A 59 -28.08 -17.13 37.92
C LEU A 59 -29.18 -16.84 36.87
N SER A 60 -28.86 -17.14 35.61
CA SER A 60 -29.82 -17.03 34.52
C SER A 60 -30.95 -18.09 34.68
N ALA A 61 -32.14 -17.74 34.19
CA ALA A 61 -33.33 -18.62 34.32
C ALA A 61 -33.10 -20.00 33.66
N ASN A 62 -32.28 -20.08 32.61
CA ASN A 62 -32.01 -21.30 31.86
C ASN A 62 -30.73 -22.03 32.33
N SER A 63 -30.20 -21.67 33.50
CA SER A 63 -29.02 -22.34 34.04
C SER A 63 -29.41 -23.67 34.72
N ASP A 64 -28.75 -24.76 34.32
CA ASP A 64 -28.91 -26.08 34.96
C ASP A 64 -28.62 -26.01 36.47
N ILE A 65 -27.58 -25.28 36.86
CA ILE A 65 -27.24 -25.04 38.26
C ILE A 65 -28.37 -24.34 39.01
N ARG A 66 -29.05 -23.37 38.42
CA ARG A 66 -30.21 -22.72 38.98
C ARG A 66 -31.36 -23.72 39.25
N GLY A 67 -31.66 -24.55 38.25
CA GLY A 67 -32.68 -25.60 38.39
C GLY A 67 -32.36 -26.56 39.53
N ARG A 68 -31.10 -26.93 39.70
CA ARG A 68 -30.64 -27.79 40.82
C ARG A 68 -30.73 -27.11 42.17
N ILE A 69 -30.47 -25.81 42.26
CA ILE A 69 -30.67 -25.05 43.51
C ILE A 69 -32.16 -24.93 43.84
N GLU A 70 -33.01 -24.66 42.87
CA GLU A 70 -34.45 -24.56 43.01
C GLU A 70 -35.09 -25.90 43.43
N SER A 71 -34.58 -27.02 42.91
CA SER A 71 -35.05 -28.38 43.28
C SER A 71 -34.37 -28.91 44.54
N PHE A 72 -33.34 -28.28 45.08
CA PHE A 72 -32.64 -28.74 46.28
C PHE A 72 -33.52 -28.97 47.48
N PRO A 73 -34.57 -28.15 47.80
CA PRO A 73 -35.49 -28.39 48.87
C PRO A 73 -36.25 -29.76 48.78
N GLU A 74 -36.31 -30.30 47.59
CA GLU A 74 -37.01 -31.58 47.34
C GLU A 74 -36.12 -32.81 47.47
N THR A 75 -34.82 -32.63 47.65
CA THR A 75 -33.88 -33.73 47.83
C THR A 75 -34.11 -34.47 49.15
N ALA A 76 -33.79 -35.79 49.15
CA ALA A 76 -33.95 -36.62 50.33
C ALA A 76 -33.08 -36.11 51.50
N GLU A 77 -31.86 -35.63 51.22
CA GLU A 77 -30.93 -35.09 52.20
C GLU A 77 -31.49 -33.84 52.87
N HIS A 78 -32.10 -32.92 52.06
CA HIS A 78 -32.69 -31.72 52.59
C HIS A 78 -33.94 -31.98 53.44
N ARG A 79 -34.87 -32.83 52.94
CA ARG A 79 -36.09 -33.19 53.62
C ARG A 79 -35.79 -33.88 54.96
N LYS A 80 -34.89 -34.83 54.99
CA LYS A 80 -34.46 -35.52 56.22
C LYS A 80 -33.95 -34.53 57.29
N MET A 81 -33.15 -33.54 56.82
CA MET A 81 -32.62 -32.52 57.72
C MET A 81 -33.70 -31.55 58.23
N LEU A 82 -34.69 -31.20 57.39
CA LEU A 82 -35.84 -30.40 57.79
C LEU A 82 -36.67 -31.11 58.89
N ASP A 83 -36.98 -32.38 58.66
CA ASP A 83 -37.75 -33.16 59.64
C ASP A 83 -37.02 -33.19 60.97
N GLN A 84 -35.75 -33.41 61.02
CA GLN A 84 -34.95 -33.39 62.24
C GLN A 84 -34.87 -32.00 62.90
N ARG A 85 -34.76 -30.93 62.08
CA ARG A 85 -34.78 -29.55 62.54
C ARG A 85 -36.15 -29.22 63.22
N ASP A 86 -37.23 -29.65 62.60
CA ASP A 86 -38.55 -29.44 63.11
C ASP A 86 -38.73 -30.14 64.45
N MET A 87 -38.21 -31.37 64.64
CA MET A 87 -38.15 -32.04 65.90
C MET A 87 -37.40 -31.23 66.94
N LEU A 88 -36.26 -30.62 66.64
CA LEU A 88 -35.51 -29.77 67.60
C LEU A 88 -36.24 -28.48 67.94
N LEU A 89 -36.87 -27.81 66.99
CA LEU A 89 -37.53 -26.53 67.16
C LEU A 89 -38.89 -26.65 67.87
N SER A 90 -39.54 -27.81 67.72
CA SER A 90 -40.90 -28.04 68.31
C SER A 90 -40.92 -28.76 69.67
N SER A 91 -39.75 -29.17 70.19
CA SER A 91 -39.66 -29.95 71.41
C SER A 91 -39.37 -29.06 72.69
N PRO A 92 -40.36 -28.54 73.36
CA PRO A 92 -40.16 -27.60 74.50
C PRO A 92 -39.62 -28.26 75.76
N SER A 93 -39.59 -29.61 75.81
CA SER A 93 -39.16 -30.38 77.02
C SER A 93 -37.71 -30.81 76.97
N GLY A 94 -36.99 -30.58 75.85
CA GLY A 94 -35.62 -31.11 75.62
C GLY A 94 -35.59 -32.58 75.26
N MET A 95 -36.73 -33.28 75.21
CA MET A 95 -36.84 -34.65 74.74
C MET A 95 -36.99 -34.64 73.18
N TYR A 96 -35.90 -34.58 72.52
CA TYR A 96 -35.88 -34.36 71.05
C TYR A 96 -36.26 -35.65 70.26
N GLY A 97 -36.18 -36.81 70.84
CA GLY A 97 -36.43 -38.10 70.14
C GLY A 97 -35.45 -38.36 68.99
N LEU A 98 -34.27 -37.73 69.07
CA LEU A 98 -33.27 -37.74 68.07
C LEU A 98 -31.91 -37.98 68.68
N GLU A 99 -31.12 -38.88 68.07
CA GLU A 99 -29.73 -39.10 68.41
C GLU A 99 -28.81 -38.04 67.78
N ALA A 100 -27.81 -37.60 68.57
CA ALA A 100 -26.82 -36.60 68.06
C ALA A 100 -26.07 -37.07 66.87
N SER A 101 -25.84 -38.40 66.67
CA SER A 101 -25.25 -39.02 65.54
C SER A 101 -26.13 -38.92 64.28
N ASP A 102 -27.45 -39.06 64.44
CA ASP A 102 -28.41 -38.95 63.34
C ASP A 102 -28.55 -37.52 62.84
N TRP A 103 -28.60 -36.55 63.77
CA TRP A 103 -28.52 -35.13 63.40
C TRP A 103 -27.26 -34.77 62.68
N PHE A 104 -26.10 -35.21 63.19
CA PHE A 104 -24.81 -34.95 62.55
C PHE A 104 -24.69 -35.56 61.17
N SER A 105 -25.15 -36.78 61.00
CA SER A 105 -25.18 -37.46 59.72
C SER A 105 -26.10 -36.82 58.71
N ALA A 106 -27.34 -36.48 59.07
CA ALA A 106 -28.29 -35.81 58.18
C ALA A 106 -27.79 -34.44 57.75
N SER A 107 -27.29 -33.64 58.73
CA SER A 107 -26.68 -32.32 58.44
C SER A 107 -25.46 -32.43 57.53
N THR A 108 -24.61 -33.43 57.73
CA THR A 108 -23.42 -33.68 56.89
C THR A 108 -23.80 -34.04 55.48
N ASN A 109 -24.75 -34.95 55.27
CA ASN A 109 -25.25 -35.34 53.95
C ASN A 109 -25.83 -34.15 53.21
N ARG A 110 -26.62 -33.28 53.87
CA ARG A 110 -27.14 -32.05 53.30
C ARG A 110 -26.04 -31.08 52.90
N ILE A 111 -25.00 -30.87 53.73
CA ILE A 111 -23.86 -30.02 53.44
C ILE A 111 -23.09 -30.57 52.23
N GLN A 112 -22.91 -31.90 52.16
CA GLN A 112 -22.27 -32.56 51.01
C GLN A 112 -23.06 -32.33 49.71
N ALA A 113 -24.39 -32.40 49.75
CA ALA A 113 -25.24 -32.11 48.60
C ALA A 113 -25.12 -30.65 48.15
N ILE A 114 -25.07 -29.66 49.09
CA ILE A 114 -24.78 -28.25 48.75
C ILE A 114 -23.41 -28.11 48.10
N ASN A 115 -22.39 -28.77 48.66
CA ASN A 115 -21.04 -28.73 48.12
C ASN A 115 -20.95 -29.38 46.73
N GLY A 116 -21.75 -30.43 46.47
CA GLY A 116 -21.87 -31.03 45.14
C GLY A 116 -22.31 -30.00 44.08
N ILE A 117 -23.36 -29.22 44.38
CA ILE A 117 -23.82 -28.14 43.50
C ILE A 117 -22.71 -27.09 43.28
N ARG A 118 -21.99 -26.73 44.35
CA ARG A 118 -20.85 -25.77 44.26
C ARG A 118 -19.72 -26.31 43.38
N THR A 119 -19.36 -27.57 43.51
CA THR A 119 -18.31 -28.20 42.70
C THR A 119 -18.69 -28.20 41.23
N ASP A 120 -19.92 -28.57 40.92
CA ASP A 120 -20.38 -28.57 39.50
C ASP A 120 -20.45 -27.13 38.95
N MET A 121 -20.83 -26.17 39.77
CA MET A 121 -20.81 -24.76 39.38
C MET A 121 -19.37 -24.28 39.07
N LEU A 122 -18.41 -24.66 39.91
CA LEU A 122 -17.00 -24.32 39.70
C LEU A 122 -16.47 -24.92 38.38
N SER A 123 -16.79 -26.20 38.15
CA SER A 123 -16.38 -26.88 36.88
C SER A 123 -17.00 -26.23 35.65
N GLN A 124 -18.23 -25.75 35.70
CA GLN A 124 -18.86 -25.00 34.60
C GLN A 124 -18.16 -23.64 34.37
N VAL A 125 -17.83 -22.92 35.46
CA VAL A 125 -17.10 -21.65 35.32
C VAL A 125 -15.71 -21.86 34.72
N GLU A 126 -15.03 -22.92 35.14
CA GLU A 126 -13.72 -23.30 34.57
C GLU A 126 -13.82 -23.69 33.08
N ALA A 127 -14.83 -24.50 32.72
CA ALA A 127 -15.08 -24.86 31.31
C ALA A 127 -15.38 -23.65 30.45
N LEU A 128 -16.19 -22.70 30.91
CA LEU A 128 -16.47 -21.45 30.19
C LEU A 128 -15.22 -20.57 30.07
N GLY A 129 -14.39 -20.52 31.12
CA GLY A 129 -13.11 -19.80 31.11
C GLY A 129 -12.15 -20.38 30.07
N THR A 130 -11.97 -21.70 30.07
CA THR A 130 -11.08 -22.38 29.13
C THR A 130 -11.58 -22.28 27.68
N ALA A 131 -12.89 -22.41 27.45
CA ALA A 131 -13.50 -22.21 26.13
C ALA A 131 -13.27 -20.79 25.62
N GLY A 132 -13.44 -19.78 26.49
CA GLY A 132 -13.20 -18.39 26.15
C GLY A 132 -11.73 -18.10 25.78
N VAL A 133 -10.79 -18.65 26.56
CA VAL A 133 -9.34 -18.53 26.27
C VAL A 133 -8.98 -19.21 24.95
N ASN A 134 -9.51 -20.41 24.69
CA ASN A 134 -9.22 -21.13 23.46
C ASN A 134 -9.83 -20.42 22.24
N ALA A 135 -11.01 -19.87 22.33
CA ALA A 135 -11.63 -19.05 21.28
C ALA A 135 -10.80 -17.78 20.99
N ALA A 136 -10.39 -17.08 22.05
CA ALA A 136 -9.54 -15.88 21.89
C ALA A 136 -8.20 -16.22 21.26
N ARG A 137 -7.56 -17.32 21.67
CA ARG A 137 -6.30 -17.81 21.08
C ARG A 137 -6.47 -18.19 19.62
N SER A 138 -7.52 -18.89 19.26
CA SER A 138 -7.82 -19.25 17.88
C SER A 138 -8.02 -18.01 17.00
N ASN A 139 -8.81 -17.04 17.48
CA ASN A 139 -9.02 -15.77 16.77
C ASN A 139 -7.71 -14.99 16.56
N LEU A 140 -6.83 -14.97 17.55
CA LEU A 140 -5.50 -14.35 17.46
C LEU A 140 -4.63 -15.04 16.39
N ILE A 141 -4.62 -16.37 16.36
CA ILE A 141 -3.86 -17.14 15.36
C ILE A 141 -4.37 -16.84 13.96
N TRP A 142 -5.68 -16.86 13.74
CA TRP A 142 -6.27 -16.56 12.44
C TRP A 142 -6.01 -15.11 12.01
N ALA A 143 -6.17 -14.14 12.90
CA ALA A 143 -5.88 -12.74 12.62
C ALA A 143 -4.39 -12.54 12.25
N SER A 144 -3.48 -13.18 12.98
CA SER A 144 -2.03 -13.13 12.68
C SER A 144 -1.70 -13.79 11.34
N ALA A 145 -2.34 -14.93 11.01
CA ALA A 145 -2.13 -15.62 9.74
C ALA A 145 -2.61 -14.77 8.55
N ILE A 146 -3.78 -14.14 8.67
CA ILE A 146 -4.31 -13.23 7.65
C ILE A 146 -3.39 -12.03 7.45
N ALA A 147 -2.94 -11.41 8.54
CA ALA A 147 -2.02 -10.27 8.49
C ALA A 147 -0.68 -10.66 7.82
N ALA A 148 -0.10 -11.79 8.20
CA ALA A 148 1.15 -12.29 7.61
C ALA A 148 0.99 -12.58 6.11
N THR A 149 -0.10 -13.24 5.72
CA THR A 149 -0.39 -13.54 4.31
C THR A 149 -0.57 -12.25 3.49
N SER A 150 -1.27 -11.26 4.04
CA SER A 150 -1.45 -9.96 3.39
C SER A 150 -0.12 -9.24 3.17
N ILE A 151 0.77 -9.24 4.15
CA ILE A 151 2.11 -8.63 4.04
C ILE A 151 2.93 -9.34 2.95
N VAL A 152 2.94 -10.67 2.93
CA VAL A 152 3.65 -11.46 1.91
C VAL A 152 3.12 -11.12 0.51
N LEU A 153 1.81 -11.04 0.35
CA LEU A 153 1.18 -10.72 -0.94
C LEU A 153 1.55 -9.32 -1.41
N VAL A 154 1.54 -8.31 -0.52
CA VAL A 154 1.95 -6.93 -0.85
C VAL A 154 3.43 -6.89 -1.25
N VAL A 155 4.33 -7.55 -0.51
CA VAL A 155 5.75 -7.60 -0.84
C VAL A 155 5.99 -8.28 -2.19
N LEU A 156 5.26 -9.35 -2.50
CA LEU A 156 5.35 -10.06 -3.77
C LEU A 156 4.88 -9.17 -4.93
N LEU A 157 3.73 -8.52 -4.80
CA LEU A 157 3.22 -7.57 -5.80
C LEU A 157 4.21 -6.42 -6.03
N MET A 158 4.72 -5.83 -4.95
CA MET A 158 5.69 -4.73 -5.03
C MET A 158 6.98 -5.17 -5.75
N THR A 159 7.45 -6.39 -5.48
CA THR A 159 8.63 -6.96 -6.14
C THR A 159 8.40 -7.14 -7.64
N VAL A 160 7.23 -7.63 -8.05
CA VAL A 160 6.87 -7.79 -9.47
C VAL A 160 6.81 -6.45 -10.17
N ILE A 161 6.16 -5.45 -9.58
CA ILE A 161 6.04 -4.10 -10.14
C ILE A 161 7.42 -3.44 -10.29
N ILE A 162 8.25 -3.49 -9.25
CA ILE A 162 9.61 -2.91 -9.29
C ILE A 162 10.45 -3.58 -10.38
N ARG A 163 10.38 -4.91 -10.52
CA ARG A 163 11.10 -5.62 -11.59
C ARG A 163 10.62 -5.23 -12.98
N ALA A 164 9.32 -5.12 -13.19
CA ALA A 164 8.74 -4.70 -14.46
C ALA A 164 9.20 -3.28 -14.85
N ILE A 165 9.13 -2.33 -13.92
CA ILE A 165 9.60 -0.96 -14.15
C ILE A 165 11.10 -0.93 -14.45
N HIS A 166 11.93 -1.63 -13.68
CA HIS A 166 13.37 -1.69 -13.92
C HIS A 166 13.71 -2.26 -15.30
N GLN A 167 13.01 -3.31 -15.71
CA GLN A 167 13.22 -3.91 -17.03
C GLN A 167 12.87 -2.93 -18.16
N GLN A 168 11.77 -2.22 -18.06
CA GLN A 168 11.34 -1.24 -19.06
C GLN A 168 12.31 -0.05 -19.14
N VAL A 169 12.70 0.50 -17.98
CA VAL A 169 13.65 1.61 -17.93
C VAL A 169 15.02 1.21 -18.50
N ASN A 170 15.48 -0.01 -18.22
CA ASN A 170 16.73 -0.52 -18.79
C ASN A 170 16.64 -0.68 -20.32
N GLN A 171 15.51 -1.17 -20.85
CA GLN A 171 15.31 -1.26 -22.31
C GLN A 171 15.34 0.11 -22.98
N LEU A 172 14.72 1.13 -22.38
CA LEU A 172 14.79 2.51 -22.86
C LEU A 172 16.23 3.03 -22.88
N LEU A 173 16.95 2.87 -21.76
CA LEU A 173 18.34 3.29 -21.63
C LEU A 173 19.25 2.60 -22.65
N GLU A 174 19.06 1.30 -22.83
CA GLU A 174 19.83 0.50 -23.77
C GLU A 174 19.54 0.90 -25.23
N GLY A 175 18.28 1.14 -25.56
CA GLY A 175 17.89 1.66 -26.88
C GLY A 175 18.49 3.02 -27.18
N VAL A 176 18.43 3.95 -26.23
CA VAL A 176 19.05 5.28 -26.38
C VAL A 176 20.59 5.19 -26.50
N ARG A 177 21.23 4.37 -25.64
CA ARG A 177 22.70 4.15 -25.73
C ARG A 177 23.11 3.54 -27.03
N ASN A 178 22.42 2.53 -27.52
CA ASN A 178 22.71 1.91 -28.80
C ASN A 178 22.62 2.92 -29.95
N ALA A 179 21.60 3.79 -29.94
CA ALA A 179 21.47 4.85 -30.91
C ALA A 179 22.64 5.85 -30.86
N MET A 180 23.11 6.20 -29.66
CA MET A 180 24.24 7.12 -29.46
C MET A 180 25.58 6.50 -29.84
N ASP A 181 25.86 5.28 -29.35
CA ASP A 181 27.17 4.62 -29.54
C ASP A 181 27.38 4.17 -30.98
N ASN A 182 26.34 3.62 -31.60
CA ASN A 182 26.38 3.16 -33.00
C ASN A 182 26.07 4.27 -34.02
N LYS A 183 25.64 5.45 -33.56
CA LYS A 183 25.18 6.57 -34.41
C LYS A 183 24.07 6.14 -35.37
N ASP A 184 23.23 5.19 -34.93
CA ASP A 184 22.17 4.57 -35.73
C ASP A 184 20.80 4.89 -35.08
N LEU A 185 20.05 5.75 -35.76
CA LEU A 185 18.69 6.15 -35.37
C LEU A 185 17.60 5.28 -36.03
N SER A 186 17.97 4.26 -36.79
CA SER A 186 17.00 3.43 -37.52
C SER A 186 16.33 2.39 -36.63
N GLN A 187 16.94 2.04 -35.51
CA GLN A 187 16.42 1.05 -34.57
C GLN A 187 15.43 1.67 -33.61
N ALA A 188 14.16 1.27 -33.72
CA ALA A 188 13.14 1.71 -32.80
C ALA A 188 13.28 1.04 -31.41
N ILE A 189 13.08 1.81 -30.35
CA ILE A 189 13.01 1.29 -29.01
C ILE A 189 11.69 0.50 -28.85
N PRO A 190 11.73 -0.76 -28.33
CA PRO A 190 10.52 -1.55 -28.15
C PRO A 190 9.53 -0.89 -27.19
N VAL A 191 8.29 -0.70 -27.63
CA VAL A 191 7.19 -0.23 -26.77
C VAL A 191 6.56 -1.44 -26.11
N SER A 192 7.01 -1.79 -24.89
CA SER A 192 6.57 -3.00 -24.17
C SER A 192 5.37 -2.78 -23.25
N SER A 193 4.98 -1.55 -22.97
CA SER A 193 3.85 -1.23 -22.08
C SER A 193 2.98 -0.13 -22.65
N LYS A 194 1.77 0.00 -22.07
CA LYS A 194 0.80 1.07 -22.39
C LYS A 194 0.74 2.14 -21.30
N ASP A 195 1.73 2.20 -20.42
CA ASP A 195 1.87 3.16 -19.34
C ASP A 195 2.75 4.36 -19.75
N GLU A 196 3.14 5.17 -18.77
CA GLU A 196 3.98 6.36 -18.98
C GLU A 196 5.33 5.99 -19.62
N THR A 197 5.86 4.83 -19.31
CA THR A 197 7.12 4.34 -19.87
C THR A 197 6.99 4.01 -21.36
N GLY A 198 5.86 3.42 -21.76
CA GLY A 198 5.53 3.21 -23.15
C GLY A 198 5.38 4.52 -23.93
N THR A 199 4.70 5.50 -23.34
CA THR A 199 4.56 6.84 -23.93
C THR A 199 5.91 7.54 -24.13
N ILE A 200 6.84 7.36 -23.19
CA ILE A 200 8.21 7.88 -23.32
C ILE A 200 8.96 7.17 -24.48
N ALA A 201 8.80 5.85 -24.61
CA ALA A 201 9.40 5.10 -25.71
C ALA A 201 8.91 5.58 -27.08
N GLU A 202 7.61 5.82 -27.21
CA GLU A 202 7.00 6.38 -28.43
C GLU A 202 7.55 7.78 -28.74
N ALA A 203 7.62 8.66 -27.75
CA ALA A 203 8.15 10.00 -27.92
C ALA A 203 9.63 10.01 -28.35
N ILE A 204 10.45 9.11 -27.81
CA ILE A 204 11.85 8.96 -28.22
C ILE A 204 11.94 8.43 -29.65
N ASN A 205 11.11 7.45 -30.02
CA ASN A 205 11.06 6.94 -31.40
C ASN A 205 10.65 8.03 -32.40
N GLU A 206 9.69 8.87 -32.06
CA GLU A 206 9.29 10.01 -32.87
C GLU A 206 10.46 11.02 -33.01
N LEU A 207 11.17 11.30 -31.91
CA LEU A 207 12.35 12.15 -31.92
C LEU A 207 13.43 11.59 -32.87
N PHE A 208 13.73 10.28 -32.81
CA PHE A 208 14.70 9.63 -33.70
C PHE A 208 14.27 9.73 -35.15
N GLY A 209 12.99 9.54 -35.46
CA GLY A 209 12.45 9.70 -36.79
C GLY A 209 12.66 11.11 -37.37
N ARG A 210 12.29 12.14 -36.57
CA ARG A 210 12.48 13.55 -36.97
C ARG A 210 13.97 13.91 -37.17
N PHE A 211 14.82 13.38 -36.28
CA PHE A 211 16.26 13.63 -36.38
C PHE A 211 16.89 12.97 -37.63
N SER A 212 16.46 11.74 -37.93
CA SER A 212 16.86 11.04 -39.13
C SER A 212 16.44 11.79 -40.41
N GLU A 213 15.21 12.31 -40.45
CA GLU A 213 14.70 13.12 -41.56
C GLU A 213 15.50 14.41 -41.72
N ALA A 214 15.82 15.10 -40.64
CA ALA A 214 16.65 16.31 -40.68
C ALA A 214 18.06 16.01 -41.20
N LEU A 215 18.69 14.90 -40.80
CA LEU A 215 19.99 14.49 -41.29
C LEU A 215 19.96 14.18 -42.79
N LEU A 216 18.91 13.53 -43.29
CA LEU A 216 18.73 13.28 -44.71
C LEU A 216 18.57 14.57 -45.53
N GLN A 217 17.89 15.58 -44.95
CA GLN A 217 17.77 16.89 -45.61
C GLN A 217 19.12 17.62 -45.65
N ILE A 218 19.92 17.53 -44.58
CA ILE A 218 21.28 18.11 -44.54
C ILE A 218 22.18 17.39 -45.59
N ASP A 219 22.09 16.09 -45.68
CA ASP A 219 22.87 15.31 -46.68
C ASP A 219 22.53 15.76 -48.10
N LYS A 220 21.22 15.84 -48.42
CA LYS A 220 20.76 16.35 -49.72
C LYS A 220 21.25 17.78 -50.02
N ALA A 221 21.12 18.65 -49.00
CA ALA A 221 21.59 20.03 -49.16
C ALA A 221 23.12 20.12 -49.34
N SER A 222 23.89 19.25 -48.69
CA SER A 222 25.32 19.16 -48.82
C SER A 222 25.75 18.69 -50.24
N VAL A 223 25.05 17.72 -50.79
CA VAL A 223 25.26 17.27 -52.17
C VAL A 223 24.93 18.38 -53.15
N GLN A 224 23.82 19.10 -52.97
CA GLN A 224 23.46 20.23 -53.83
C GLN A 224 24.49 21.37 -53.74
N LEU A 225 24.99 21.65 -52.54
CA LEU A 225 26.02 22.66 -52.33
C LEU A 225 27.33 22.27 -53.00
N ALA A 226 27.73 20.99 -52.92
CA ALA A 226 28.91 20.48 -53.63
C ALA A 226 28.80 20.67 -55.14
N THR A 227 27.64 20.29 -55.74
CA THR A 227 27.36 20.47 -57.16
C THR A 227 27.39 21.96 -57.56
N ALA A 228 26.74 22.84 -56.81
CA ALA A 228 26.76 24.28 -57.06
C ALA A 228 28.16 24.88 -56.97
N THR A 229 28.98 24.36 -56.05
CA THR A 229 30.39 24.79 -55.90
C THR A 229 31.24 24.37 -57.11
N GLU A 230 31.05 23.16 -57.63
CA GLU A 230 31.72 22.71 -58.88
C GLU A 230 31.29 23.55 -60.08
N GLU A 231 29.98 23.83 -60.17
CA GLU A 231 29.45 24.66 -61.29
C GLU A 231 29.95 26.10 -61.18
N THR A 232 30.04 26.66 -60.00
CA THR A 232 30.62 27.98 -59.76
C THR A 232 32.10 28.01 -60.11
N SER A 233 32.85 26.97 -59.71
CA SER A 233 34.28 26.84 -60.08
C SER A 233 34.49 26.75 -61.56
N SER A 234 33.69 25.96 -62.27
CA SER A 234 33.70 25.84 -63.72
C SER A 234 33.43 27.19 -64.44
N THR A 235 32.38 27.89 -63.96
CA THR A 235 32.02 29.22 -64.49
C THR A 235 33.10 30.24 -64.21
N ALA A 236 33.77 30.22 -63.08
CA ALA A 236 34.90 31.09 -62.76
C ALA A 236 36.10 30.83 -63.71
N GLY A 237 36.36 29.53 -64.03
CA GLY A 237 37.36 29.13 -64.99
C GLY A 237 37.05 29.67 -66.40
N GLN A 238 35.81 29.52 -66.84
CA GLN A 238 35.38 30.08 -68.18
C GLN A 238 35.51 31.62 -68.23
N ASN A 239 35.05 32.28 -67.16
CA ASN A 239 35.19 33.77 -67.05
C ASN A 239 36.63 34.22 -67.09
N SER A 240 37.54 33.49 -66.41
CA SER A 240 39.00 33.77 -66.50
C SER A 240 39.55 33.65 -67.92
N SER A 241 39.13 32.61 -68.67
CA SER A 241 39.53 32.45 -70.10
C SER A 241 38.95 33.56 -70.99
N GLN A 242 37.71 33.97 -70.74
CA GLN A 242 37.03 35.04 -71.46
C GLN A 242 37.70 36.39 -71.23
N ILE A 243 38.11 36.69 -69.99
CA ILE A 243 38.86 37.88 -69.64
C ILE A 243 40.17 37.92 -70.38
N LYS A 244 40.92 36.79 -70.49
CA LYS A 244 42.15 36.72 -71.28
C LYS A 244 41.90 37.02 -72.77
N ASN A 245 40.85 36.47 -73.36
CA ASN A 245 40.47 36.75 -74.71
C ASN A 245 40.10 38.23 -74.91
N GLN A 246 39.38 38.85 -74.00
CA GLN A 246 39.06 40.26 -74.02
C GLN A 246 40.30 41.12 -73.92
N GLN A 247 41.28 40.74 -73.09
CA GLN A 247 42.54 41.46 -72.97
C GLN A 247 43.30 41.47 -74.27
N GLN A 248 43.40 40.33 -74.98
CA GLN A 248 43.97 40.26 -76.32
C GLN A 248 43.25 41.14 -77.34
N GLN A 249 41.89 41.18 -77.29
CA GLN A 249 41.12 42.03 -78.18
C GLN A 249 41.37 43.53 -77.86
N ILE A 250 41.50 43.89 -76.57
CA ILE A 250 41.83 45.29 -76.19
C ILE A 250 43.21 45.68 -76.70
N GLU A 251 44.25 44.76 -76.67
CA GLU A 251 45.57 45.02 -77.20
C GLU A 251 45.51 45.22 -78.72
N GLN A 252 44.71 44.42 -79.43
CA GLN A 252 44.49 44.60 -80.90
C GLN A 252 43.80 45.93 -81.20
N VAL A 253 42.82 46.34 -80.44
CA VAL A 253 42.12 47.61 -80.60
C VAL A 253 43.08 48.77 -80.33
N ALA A 254 43.93 48.64 -79.29
CA ALA A 254 44.95 49.68 -78.99
C ALA A 254 45.91 49.83 -80.09
N ALA A 255 46.48 48.70 -80.69
CA ALA A 255 47.35 48.75 -81.85
C ALA A 255 46.65 49.38 -83.05
N ALA A 256 45.44 49.02 -83.39
CA ALA A 256 44.68 49.60 -84.48
C ALA A 256 44.38 51.11 -84.27
N THR A 257 44.21 51.53 -83.01
CA THR A 257 44.03 52.95 -82.65
C THR A 257 45.30 53.73 -82.84
N GLU A 258 46.49 53.18 -82.51
CA GLU A 258 47.81 53.80 -82.77
C GLU A 258 48.05 53.94 -84.26
N GLU A 259 47.74 52.86 -85.02
CA GLU A 259 47.87 52.88 -86.48
C GLU A 259 46.94 53.94 -87.13
N MET A 260 45.71 54.07 -86.63
CA MET A 260 44.74 55.06 -87.07
C MET A 260 45.20 56.49 -86.70
N SER A 261 45.84 56.67 -85.52
CA SER A 261 46.40 57.94 -85.13
C SER A 261 47.57 58.33 -86.07
N ALA A 262 48.47 57.40 -86.34
CA ALA A 262 49.56 57.62 -87.30
C ALA A 262 49.07 57.95 -88.72
N THR A 263 48.07 57.19 -89.20
CA THR A 263 47.43 57.45 -90.48
C THR A 263 46.72 58.81 -90.51
N SER A 264 46.12 59.25 -89.43
CA SER A 264 45.47 60.57 -89.28
C SER A 264 46.53 61.70 -89.32
N GLU A 265 47.71 61.51 -88.73
CA GLU A 265 48.82 62.50 -88.81
C GLU A 265 49.34 62.55 -90.25
N GLU A 266 49.51 61.39 -90.94
CA GLU A 266 49.91 61.34 -92.30
C GLU A 266 48.92 62.06 -93.25
N ILE A 267 47.59 61.80 -93.08
CA ILE A 267 46.55 62.51 -93.77
C ILE A 267 46.59 63.99 -93.57
N SER A 268 46.82 64.44 -92.29
CA SER A 268 46.91 65.82 -91.91
C SER A 268 48.10 66.45 -92.63
N HIS A 269 49.27 65.83 -92.61
CA HIS A 269 50.47 66.26 -93.30
C HIS A 269 50.27 66.35 -94.82
N ASN A 270 49.71 65.33 -95.44
CA ASN A 270 49.36 65.32 -96.83
C ASN A 270 48.37 66.44 -97.23
N THR A 271 47.38 66.66 -96.37
CA THR A 271 46.41 67.75 -96.54
C THR A 271 47.09 69.12 -96.54
N GLN A 272 48.09 69.32 -95.66
CA GLN A 272 48.86 70.53 -95.58
C GLN A 272 49.74 70.71 -96.82
N GLN A 273 50.37 69.65 -97.30
CA GLN A 273 51.17 69.67 -98.58
C GLN A 273 50.29 70.00 -99.79
N VAL A 274 49.05 69.45 -99.84
CA VAL A 274 48.12 69.78 -100.94
C VAL A 274 47.65 71.23 -100.83
N ALA A 275 47.40 71.77 -99.63
CA ALA A 275 47.10 73.21 -99.41
C ALA A 275 48.20 74.11 -99.85
N ASP A 276 49.48 73.75 -99.50
CA ASP A 276 50.67 74.54 -99.86
C ASP A 276 50.91 74.50 -101.40
N ALA A 277 50.66 73.33 -102.04
CA ALA A 277 50.78 73.18 -103.49
C ALA A 277 49.66 73.91 -104.22
N SER A 278 48.41 73.91 -103.67
CA SER A 278 47.29 74.69 -104.18
C SER A 278 47.53 76.18 -104.08
N SER A 279 48.16 76.66 -102.94
CA SER A 279 48.52 78.05 -102.77
C SER A 279 49.61 78.48 -103.75
N ARG A 280 50.63 77.67 -104.01
CA ARG A 280 51.68 77.91 -105.02
C ARG A 280 51.11 77.90 -106.46
N ALA A 281 50.16 77.04 -106.74
CA ALA A 281 49.48 76.98 -108.03
C ALA A 281 48.63 78.25 -108.27
N MET A 282 47.93 78.74 -107.19
CA MET A 282 47.19 80.02 -107.24
C MET A 282 48.13 81.21 -107.49
N GLU A 283 49.23 81.25 -106.76
CA GLU A 283 50.23 82.35 -106.90
C GLU A 283 50.81 82.32 -108.31
N LYS A 284 51.13 81.23 -108.90
CA LYS A 284 51.59 81.10 -110.31
C LYS A 284 50.46 81.48 -111.31
N SER A 285 49.19 81.16 -110.95
CA SER A 285 48.05 81.53 -111.81
C SER A 285 47.76 83.06 -111.75
N GLN A 286 48.10 83.76 -110.65
CA GLN A 286 47.93 85.25 -110.51
C GLN A 286 49.06 86.02 -111.13
N THR A 287 50.28 85.46 -111.23
CA THR A 287 51.45 86.15 -111.82
C THR A 287 51.47 86.10 -113.35
N GLY A 288 50.54 85.33 -113.91
CA GLY A 288 50.29 85.56 -115.40
C GLY A 288 51.41 85.24 -116.31
N GLU A 289 52.26 84.29 -115.93
CA GLU A 289 53.20 83.78 -116.94
C GLU A 289 53.25 82.25 -116.86
#